data_09a1c7bd3069efb5a45150b07aecc178
#
_entry.id   09a1c7bd3069efb5a45150b07aecc178
#
_cell.length_a   1.000
_cell.length_b   1.000
_cell.length_c   1.000
_cell.angle_alpha   90.00
_cell.angle_beta   90.00
_cell.angle_gamma   90.00
#
_symmetry.space_group_name_H-M   'P 1'
#
loop_
_entity.id
_entity.type
_entity.pdbx_description
1 polymer ?
#
loop_
_entity_poly.entity_id
_entity_poly.type
_entity_poly.pdbx_seq_one_letter_code
_entity_poly.pdbx_strand_id
1 'polypeptide(L)'
;MSIQAGNAIRKVEQGDIAAPVKLPRCAGEEFSLIADEVSGDFNILVLLGHDAAANKAAAVAFEAARDRFAGHGAQIYYVAPGKKKPSLPKPVTDASVLMDADGKAFAAFGQQAPFGRPLNAGPTTVLIAPNRHILRLLDAGKPDHPEIVGSVLEAQSVLRAEQPYRMHPPVLLVPDVFSPADCAHLMSVYAMQGQEYVEPGHNTLQNRTTDCKMRIPEYGRGDRIDHWVINPETQNYIDERISSRLLPELQKSFHYKVTRHERYRIACYEGERGGRLHGHRDNTDPMVAYRRFAVTINLNSDQYEGGEIWFPEFSEQSYKPPAGA
;
A
#
# COMPACT_ATOMS: atom_id res chain seq x y z
N MET A 1 17.78 18.57 17.01
CA MET A 1 18.50 19.01 15.80
C MET A 1 17.51 18.97 14.65
N SER A 2 17.05 20.10 14.15
CA SER A 2 16.23 20.20 12.95
C SER A 2 17.19 20.19 11.75
N ILE A 3 17.15 19.13 10.97
CA ILE A 3 17.83 19.09 9.67
C ILE A 3 17.00 19.98 8.74
N GLN A 4 17.40 21.21 8.54
CA GLN A 4 16.95 22.03 7.43
C GLN A 4 17.59 21.45 6.17
N ALA A 5 16.83 20.66 5.41
CA ALA A 5 17.20 20.28 4.05
C ALA A 5 17.14 21.55 3.20
N GLY A 6 18.30 22.06 2.81
CA GLY A 6 18.40 23.11 1.79
C GLY A 6 17.70 22.64 0.50
N ASN A 7 17.03 23.56 -0.20
CA ASN A 7 16.27 23.38 -1.44
C ASN A 7 17.12 22.99 -2.68
N ALA A 8 18.13 22.13 -2.53
CA ALA A 8 18.76 21.50 -3.67
C ALA A 8 17.88 20.29 -4.06
N ILE A 9 17.32 20.29 -5.27
CA ILE A 9 16.63 19.13 -5.84
C ILE A 9 17.63 17.98 -5.83
N ARG A 10 17.49 17.08 -4.86
CA ARG A 10 18.35 15.90 -4.74
C ARG A 10 18.11 15.03 -5.97
N LYS A 11 19.18 14.67 -6.66
CA LYS A 11 19.11 13.70 -7.74
C LYS A 11 18.64 12.35 -7.16
N VAL A 12 17.64 11.76 -7.79
CA VAL A 12 17.14 10.43 -7.42
C VAL A 12 18.15 9.38 -7.87
N GLU A 13 18.47 8.44 -6.99
CA GLU A 13 19.51 7.43 -7.20
C GLU A 13 19.03 6.03 -6.79
N GLN A 14 19.78 5.02 -7.19
CA GLN A 14 19.57 3.65 -6.72
C GLN A 14 19.66 3.59 -5.19
N GLY A 15 18.71 2.87 -4.57
CA GLY A 15 18.60 2.76 -3.11
C GLY A 15 17.62 3.77 -2.50
N ASP A 16 17.26 4.83 -3.20
CA ASP A 16 16.23 5.76 -2.73
C ASP A 16 14.84 5.10 -2.73
N ILE A 17 13.93 5.63 -1.92
CA ILE A 17 12.53 5.20 -1.93
C ILE A 17 11.78 5.96 -3.02
N ALA A 18 11.16 5.23 -3.92
CA ALA A 18 10.34 5.81 -4.98
C ALA A 18 9.16 6.63 -4.40
N ALA A 19 8.96 7.82 -4.93
CA ALA A 19 7.82 8.66 -4.55
C ALA A 19 6.49 7.93 -4.83
N PRO A 20 5.45 8.14 -4.02
CA PRO A 20 4.14 7.54 -4.20
C PRO A 20 3.37 8.25 -5.32
N VAL A 21 3.79 8.02 -6.58
CA VAL A 21 3.15 8.62 -7.73
C VAL A 21 1.76 8.05 -7.96
N LYS A 22 0.82 8.92 -8.34
CA LYS A 22 -0.54 8.59 -8.75
C LYS A 22 -0.77 9.15 -10.15
N LEU A 23 -1.19 8.32 -11.08
CA LEU A 23 -1.35 8.69 -12.49
C LEU A 23 -2.60 8.04 -13.09
N PRO A 24 -3.36 8.75 -13.95
CA PRO A 24 -4.44 8.12 -14.69
C PRO A 24 -3.88 7.12 -15.70
N ARG A 25 -4.52 5.96 -15.80
CA ARG A 25 -4.31 5.01 -16.89
C ARG A 25 -5.01 5.48 -18.16
N CYS A 26 -4.52 5.11 -19.32
CA CYS A 26 -5.27 5.32 -20.57
C CYS A 26 -6.62 4.58 -20.59
N ALA A 27 -6.76 3.52 -19.81
CA ALA A 27 -8.02 2.79 -19.61
C ALA A 27 -9.05 3.54 -18.74
N GLY A 28 -8.67 4.66 -18.10
CA GLY A 28 -9.56 5.49 -17.28
C GLY A 28 -9.46 5.29 -15.77
N GLU A 29 -8.82 4.22 -15.31
CA GLU A 29 -8.59 3.96 -13.87
C GLU A 29 -7.36 4.72 -13.37
N GLU A 30 -7.28 4.97 -12.07
CA GLU A 30 -6.09 5.56 -11.44
C GLU A 30 -5.08 4.46 -11.07
N PHE A 31 -3.85 4.63 -11.52
CA PHE A 31 -2.70 3.88 -11.02
C PHE A 31 -2.12 4.58 -9.80
N SER A 32 -1.78 3.82 -8.79
CA SER A 32 -1.00 4.32 -7.65
C SER A 32 0.11 3.33 -7.29
N LEU A 33 1.33 3.81 -7.17
CA LEU A 33 2.48 2.96 -6.78
C LEU A 33 2.36 2.35 -5.37
N ILE A 34 1.38 2.81 -4.60
CA ILE A 34 1.08 2.30 -3.25
C ILE A 34 -0.29 1.61 -3.17
N ALA A 35 -0.93 1.34 -4.31
CA ALA A 35 -2.19 0.63 -4.36
C ALA A 35 -1.99 -0.88 -4.19
N ASP A 36 -3.05 -1.57 -3.79
CA ASP A 36 -3.07 -2.99 -3.51
C ASP A 36 -2.61 -3.85 -4.70
N GLU A 37 -3.08 -3.50 -5.90
CA GLU A 37 -2.76 -4.22 -7.13
C GLU A 37 -1.30 -4.13 -7.61
N VAL A 38 -0.51 -3.23 -6.99
CA VAL A 38 0.93 -3.05 -7.29
C VAL A 38 1.81 -3.37 -6.08
N SER A 39 1.23 -3.49 -4.90
CA SER A 39 1.96 -3.81 -3.66
C SER A 39 2.44 -5.27 -3.68
N GLY A 40 3.71 -5.47 -3.35
CA GLY A 40 4.31 -6.80 -3.34
C GLY A 40 4.99 -7.19 -4.65
N ASP A 41 4.68 -6.52 -5.75
CA ASP A 41 5.31 -6.74 -7.06
C ASP A 41 6.52 -5.83 -7.27
N PHE A 42 7.43 -6.26 -8.13
CA PHE A 42 8.39 -5.36 -8.73
C PHE A 42 7.69 -4.51 -9.79
N ASN A 43 7.99 -3.22 -9.82
CA ASN A 43 7.39 -2.30 -10.77
C ASN A 43 8.44 -1.75 -11.72
N ILE A 44 8.26 -1.97 -13.01
CA ILE A 44 9.11 -1.47 -14.08
C ILE A 44 8.41 -0.27 -14.70
N LEU A 45 8.87 0.94 -14.37
CA LEU A 45 8.35 2.16 -15.00
C LEU A 45 9.25 2.55 -16.17
N VAL A 46 8.72 2.52 -17.38
CA VAL A 46 9.39 2.98 -18.61
C VAL A 46 8.89 4.39 -18.90
N LEU A 47 9.65 5.40 -18.46
CA LEU A 47 9.36 6.81 -18.70
C LEU A 47 9.71 7.14 -20.15
N LEU A 48 8.71 7.42 -20.96
CA LEU A 48 8.87 7.66 -22.41
C LEU A 48 9.53 9.00 -22.69
N GLY A 49 10.57 9.00 -23.51
CA GLY A 49 11.23 10.21 -23.98
C GLY A 49 10.44 10.94 -25.07
N HIS A 50 11.08 11.93 -25.71
CA HIS A 50 10.47 12.68 -26.79
C HIS A 50 10.69 12.05 -28.18
N ASP A 51 11.55 11.02 -28.30
CA ASP A 51 11.74 10.26 -29.56
C ASP A 51 10.76 9.08 -29.62
N ALA A 52 9.77 9.19 -30.50
CA ALA A 52 8.74 8.18 -30.66
C ALA A 52 9.29 6.84 -31.23
N ALA A 53 10.36 6.86 -32.02
CA ALA A 53 10.96 5.64 -32.56
C ALA A 53 11.69 4.87 -31.45
N ALA A 54 12.46 5.56 -30.59
CA ALA A 54 13.12 4.98 -29.46
C ALA A 54 12.11 4.42 -28.44
N ASN A 55 11.03 5.14 -28.15
CA ASN A 55 9.94 4.68 -27.28
C ASN A 55 9.29 3.40 -27.80
N LYS A 56 9.02 3.33 -29.12
CA LYS A 56 8.44 2.15 -29.76
C LYS A 56 9.38 0.95 -29.71
N ALA A 57 10.67 1.16 -29.99
CA ALA A 57 11.68 0.10 -29.91
C ALA A 57 11.81 -0.47 -28.49
N ALA A 58 11.87 0.40 -27.49
CA ALA A 58 11.90 -0.02 -26.08
C ALA A 58 10.64 -0.79 -25.69
N ALA A 59 9.46 -0.32 -26.08
CA ALA A 59 8.22 -1.03 -25.80
C ALA A 59 8.20 -2.44 -26.42
N VAL A 60 8.67 -2.62 -27.64
CA VAL A 60 8.81 -3.94 -28.28
C VAL A 60 9.74 -4.84 -27.45
N ALA A 61 10.89 -4.32 -27.03
CA ALA A 61 11.87 -5.09 -26.27
C ALA A 61 11.35 -5.49 -24.87
N PHE A 62 10.67 -4.57 -24.16
CA PHE A 62 10.05 -4.87 -22.86
C PHE A 62 8.91 -5.87 -22.98
N GLU A 63 8.05 -5.75 -24.00
CA GLU A 63 6.96 -6.70 -24.22
C GLU A 63 7.46 -8.09 -24.59
N ALA A 64 8.57 -8.20 -25.33
CA ALA A 64 9.20 -9.49 -25.62
C ALA A 64 9.74 -10.20 -24.35
N ALA A 65 10.08 -9.45 -23.30
CA ALA A 65 10.55 -9.97 -22.02
C ALA A 65 9.45 -10.07 -20.94
N ARG A 66 8.19 -9.74 -21.26
CA ARG A 66 7.08 -9.65 -20.30
C ARG A 66 6.89 -10.91 -19.47
N ASP A 67 6.86 -12.07 -20.10
CA ASP A 67 6.64 -13.35 -19.42
C ASP A 67 7.80 -13.69 -18.46
N ARG A 68 9.05 -13.37 -18.87
CA ARG A 68 10.22 -13.50 -17.98
C ARG A 68 10.06 -12.62 -16.74
N PHE A 69 9.63 -11.39 -16.90
CA PHE A 69 9.43 -10.47 -15.76
C PHE A 69 8.26 -10.91 -14.88
N ALA A 70 7.15 -11.31 -15.49
CA ALA A 70 6.00 -11.83 -14.75
C ALA A 70 6.35 -13.06 -13.91
N GLY A 71 7.24 -13.94 -14.39
CA GLY A 71 7.77 -15.06 -13.63
C GLY A 71 8.52 -14.68 -12.36
N HIS A 72 8.96 -13.42 -12.22
CA HIS A 72 9.59 -12.85 -11.03
C HIS A 72 8.66 -11.90 -10.25
N GLY A 73 7.36 -11.88 -10.56
CA GLY A 73 6.40 -10.97 -9.95
C GLY A 73 6.65 -9.50 -10.31
N ALA A 74 7.00 -9.22 -11.57
CA ALA A 74 7.25 -7.86 -12.03
C ALA A 74 6.21 -7.41 -13.07
N GLN A 75 5.74 -6.16 -12.93
CA GLN A 75 4.79 -5.52 -13.81
C GLN A 75 5.44 -4.38 -14.59
N ILE A 76 5.01 -4.16 -15.86
CA ILE A 76 5.54 -3.12 -16.73
C ILE A 76 4.50 -2.04 -16.92
N TYR A 77 4.93 -0.80 -16.73
CA TYR A 77 4.12 0.41 -16.96
C TYR A 77 4.90 1.39 -17.83
N TYR A 78 4.22 1.97 -18.84
CA TYR A 78 4.75 2.99 -19.71
C TYR A 78 4.22 4.35 -19.30
N VAL A 79 5.08 5.23 -18.82
CA VAL A 79 4.70 6.57 -18.36
C VAL A 79 4.89 7.55 -19.51
N ALA A 80 3.78 8.07 -20.03
CA ALA A 80 3.77 9.02 -21.15
C ALA A 80 3.72 10.46 -20.65
N PRO A 81 4.55 11.37 -21.18
CA PRO A 81 4.49 12.78 -20.84
C PRO A 81 3.26 13.45 -21.46
N GLY A 82 2.59 14.30 -20.68
CA GLY A 82 1.46 15.09 -21.16
C GLY A 82 0.14 14.33 -21.22
N LYS A 83 -0.83 14.89 -21.94
CA LYS A 83 -2.22 14.41 -22.01
C LYS A 83 -2.54 13.53 -23.23
N LYS A 84 -1.61 13.44 -24.18
CA LYS A 84 -1.83 12.71 -25.43
C LYS A 84 -1.34 11.27 -25.29
N LYS A 85 -2.24 10.32 -25.57
CA LYS A 85 -1.89 8.89 -25.60
C LYS A 85 -0.74 8.64 -26.57
N PRO A 86 0.35 7.95 -26.15
CA PRO A 86 1.47 7.63 -27.02
C PRO A 86 1.07 6.54 -28.04
N SER A 87 1.70 6.55 -29.21
CA SER A 87 1.57 5.47 -30.18
C SER A 87 2.56 4.36 -29.87
N LEU A 88 2.13 3.37 -29.09
CA LEU A 88 2.93 2.20 -28.73
C LEU A 88 2.49 0.96 -29.52
N PRO A 89 3.38 -0.03 -29.72
CA PRO A 89 3.06 -1.25 -30.45
C PRO A 89 2.12 -2.16 -29.65
N LYS A 90 1.42 -3.05 -30.35
CA LYS A 90 0.80 -4.23 -29.70
C LYS A 90 1.91 -5.17 -29.22
N PRO A 91 1.81 -5.81 -28.05
CA PRO A 91 0.58 -5.99 -27.23
C PRO A 91 0.43 -4.99 -26.06
N VAL A 92 1.10 -3.83 -26.04
CA VAL A 92 0.90 -2.82 -24.97
C VAL A 92 -0.57 -2.46 -24.82
N THR A 93 -1.11 -2.65 -23.63
CA THR A 93 -2.52 -2.36 -23.31
C THR A 93 -2.69 -0.97 -22.71
N ASP A 94 -3.88 -0.40 -22.79
CA ASP A 94 -4.21 0.90 -22.21
C ASP A 94 -4.10 0.88 -20.67
N ALA A 95 -4.29 -0.28 -20.04
CA ALA A 95 -4.09 -0.48 -18.60
C ALA A 95 -2.64 -0.33 -18.16
N SER A 96 -1.68 -0.61 -19.05
CA SER A 96 -0.24 -0.47 -18.79
C SER A 96 0.31 0.92 -19.12
N VAL A 97 -0.49 1.83 -19.71
CA VAL A 97 -0.05 3.18 -20.10
C VAL A 97 -0.57 4.21 -19.11
N LEU A 98 0.35 4.91 -18.48
CA LEU A 98 0.11 5.93 -17.45
C LEU A 98 0.36 7.32 -18.05
N MET A 99 -0.51 8.28 -17.77
CA MET A 99 -0.45 9.63 -18.33
C MET A 99 0.06 10.63 -17.30
N ASP A 100 1.28 11.12 -17.47
CA ASP A 100 1.86 12.17 -16.62
C ASP A 100 1.61 13.56 -17.21
N ALA A 101 0.36 14.02 -17.07
CA ALA A 101 -0.11 15.26 -17.69
C ALA A 101 0.58 16.52 -17.17
N ASP A 102 0.98 16.52 -15.93
CA ASP A 102 1.59 17.65 -15.21
C ASP A 102 3.10 17.47 -14.93
N GLY A 103 3.71 16.36 -15.38
CA GLY A 103 5.14 16.07 -15.27
C GLY A 103 5.59 15.67 -13.87
N LYS A 104 4.67 15.36 -12.95
CA LYS A 104 5.01 15.03 -11.56
C LYS A 104 5.80 13.74 -11.43
N ALA A 105 5.45 12.71 -12.20
CA ALA A 105 6.19 11.46 -12.17
C ALA A 105 7.59 11.62 -12.76
N PHE A 106 7.71 12.31 -13.89
CA PHE A 106 9.03 12.62 -14.45
C PHE A 106 9.91 13.43 -13.48
N ALA A 107 9.32 14.43 -12.80
CA ALA A 107 10.03 15.19 -11.76
C ALA A 107 10.43 14.32 -10.58
N ALA A 108 9.53 13.44 -10.12
CA ALA A 108 9.78 12.55 -8.98
C ALA A 108 10.95 11.58 -9.22
N PHE A 109 11.23 11.23 -10.47
CA PHE A 109 12.38 10.38 -10.85
C PHE A 109 13.55 11.17 -11.45
N GLY A 110 13.55 12.51 -11.33
CA GLY A 110 14.62 13.36 -11.82
C GLY A 110 14.76 13.42 -13.36
N GLN A 111 13.66 13.07 -14.08
CA GLN A 111 13.64 12.95 -15.56
C GLN A 111 12.90 14.10 -16.24
N GLN A 112 12.71 15.22 -15.55
CA GLN A 112 12.04 16.41 -16.08
C GLN A 112 13.01 17.50 -16.48
N ALA A 113 12.98 17.91 -17.75
CA ALA A 113 13.61 19.14 -18.22
C ALA A 113 12.71 20.37 -17.92
N PRO A 114 13.24 21.60 -18.03
CA PRO A 114 12.44 22.83 -17.96
C PRO A 114 11.19 22.76 -18.85
N PHE A 115 10.09 23.36 -18.40
CA PHE A 115 8.78 23.36 -19.08
C PHE A 115 8.06 22.00 -19.15
N GLY A 116 8.37 21.05 -18.23
CA GLY A 116 7.65 19.79 -18.12
C GLY A 116 7.91 18.77 -19.23
N ARG A 117 8.96 18.97 -20.04
CA ARG A 117 9.35 18.00 -21.07
C ARG A 117 10.20 16.87 -20.48
N PRO A 118 10.19 15.66 -21.08
CA PRO A 118 11.15 14.63 -20.74
C PRO A 118 12.59 15.12 -20.90
N LEU A 119 13.47 14.78 -19.96
CA LEU A 119 14.88 15.15 -20.01
C LEU A 119 15.61 14.51 -21.19
N ASN A 120 15.28 13.25 -21.47
CA ASN A 120 15.96 12.43 -22.47
C ASN A 120 15.15 12.25 -23.77
N ALA A 121 15.85 12.04 -24.88
CA ALA A 121 15.22 11.69 -26.15
C ALA A 121 14.57 10.30 -26.07
N GLY A 122 15.33 9.30 -25.66
CA GLY A 122 14.84 7.95 -25.46
C GLY A 122 14.24 7.72 -24.07
N PRO A 123 13.68 6.52 -23.81
CA PRO A 123 13.07 6.19 -22.54
C PRO A 123 14.08 5.99 -21.43
N THR A 124 13.69 6.36 -20.22
CA THR A 124 14.39 6.02 -18.99
C THR A 124 13.62 4.92 -18.26
N THR A 125 14.32 3.93 -17.71
CA THR A 125 13.70 2.83 -16.98
C THR A 125 14.00 2.91 -15.50
N VAL A 126 12.95 2.82 -14.67
CA VAL A 126 13.06 2.73 -13.22
C VAL A 126 12.55 1.37 -12.79
N LEU A 127 13.42 0.55 -12.21
CA LEU A 127 13.04 -0.71 -11.58
C LEU A 127 12.87 -0.48 -10.08
N ILE A 128 11.69 -0.74 -9.58
CA ILE A 128 11.27 -0.51 -8.19
C ILE A 128 10.96 -1.85 -7.53
N ALA A 129 11.54 -2.09 -6.36
CA ALA A 129 11.26 -3.26 -5.54
C ALA A 129 9.89 -3.18 -4.86
N PRO A 130 9.32 -4.29 -4.36
CA PRO A 130 8.06 -4.31 -3.61
C PRO A 130 7.99 -3.32 -2.45
N ASN A 131 9.10 -3.12 -1.73
CA ASN A 131 9.24 -2.12 -0.66
C ASN A 131 9.49 -0.69 -1.15
N ARG A 132 9.31 -0.45 -2.45
CA ARG A 132 9.50 0.81 -3.16
C ARG A 132 10.94 1.32 -3.25
N HIS A 133 11.95 0.54 -2.87
CA HIS A 133 13.33 0.95 -3.16
C HIS A 133 13.62 0.88 -4.66
N ILE A 134 14.28 1.90 -5.18
CA ILE A 134 14.76 1.94 -6.57
C ILE A 134 15.96 1.01 -6.69
N LEU A 135 15.77 -0.09 -7.40
CA LEU A 135 16.85 -1.05 -7.65
C LEU A 135 17.75 -0.62 -8.80
N ARG A 136 17.17 0.00 -9.82
CA ARG A 136 17.91 0.57 -10.96
C ARG A 136 17.20 1.79 -11.50
N LEU A 137 18.01 2.73 -11.94
CA LEU A 137 17.62 3.86 -12.77
C LEU A 137 18.51 3.80 -14.02
N LEU A 138 17.92 3.47 -15.17
CA LEU A 138 18.63 3.27 -16.43
C LEU A 138 18.30 4.42 -17.38
N ASP A 139 19.29 5.28 -17.62
CA ASP A 139 19.17 6.41 -18.53
C ASP A 139 19.10 5.96 -20.01
N ALA A 140 18.49 6.77 -20.85
CA ALA A 140 18.24 6.51 -22.28
C ALA A 140 19.49 6.15 -23.12
N GLY A 141 20.68 6.50 -22.66
CA GLY A 141 21.94 6.18 -23.33
C GLY A 141 22.49 4.79 -23.03
N LYS A 142 21.86 4.02 -22.13
CA LYS A 142 22.29 2.64 -21.87
C LYS A 142 21.59 1.67 -22.80
N PRO A 143 22.31 0.73 -23.41
CA PRO A 143 21.68 -0.34 -24.19
C PRO A 143 20.99 -1.35 -23.28
N ASP A 144 20.08 -2.14 -23.83
CA ASP A 144 19.55 -3.38 -23.28
C ASP A 144 18.89 -3.27 -21.89
N HIS A 145 18.07 -2.23 -21.68
CA HIS A 145 17.30 -2.07 -20.43
C HIS A 145 16.55 -3.33 -20.01
N PRO A 146 15.82 -4.07 -20.89
CA PRO A 146 15.13 -5.29 -20.50
C PRO A 146 16.07 -6.37 -19.99
N GLU A 147 17.27 -6.52 -20.55
CA GLU A 147 18.22 -7.53 -20.11
C GLU A 147 18.80 -7.19 -18.73
N ILE A 148 19.16 -5.93 -18.53
CA ILE A 148 19.63 -5.45 -17.22
C ILE A 148 18.55 -5.65 -16.15
N VAL A 149 17.30 -5.30 -16.48
CA VAL A 149 16.15 -5.50 -15.57
C VAL A 149 15.97 -6.98 -15.25
N GLY A 150 15.99 -7.85 -16.27
CA GLY A 150 15.88 -9.30 -16.08
C GLY A 150 16.93 -9.87 -15.16
N SER A 151 18.20 -9.53 -15.39
CA SER A 151 19.31 -9.99 -14.53
C SER A 151 19.17 -9.52 -13.08
N VAL A 152 18.65 -8.31 -12.85
CA VAL A 152 18.40 -7.81 -11.49
C VAL A 152 17.25 -8.57 -10.83
N LEU A 153 16.15 -8.83 -11.55
CA LEU A 153 15.01 -9.59 -11.03
C LEU A 153 15.41 -11.02 -10.66
N GLU A 154 16.21 -11.70 -11.49
CA GLU A 154 16.77 -13.04 -11.21
C GLU A 154 17.58 -13.02 -9.92
N ALA A 155 18.51 -12.07 -9.77
CA ALA A 155 19.31 -11.92 -8.56
C ALA A 155 18.45 -11.64 -7.32
N GLN A 156 17.40 -10.83 -7.44
CA GLN A 156 16.46 -10.56 -6.33
C GLN A 156 15.65 -11.81 -5.96
N SER A 157 15.25 -12.64 -6.92
CA SER A 157 14.54 -13.88 -6.65
C SER A 157 15.40 -14.86 -5.86
N VAL A 158 16.68 -15.01 -6.22
CA VAL A 158 17.64 -15.82 -5.46
C VAL A 158 17.80 -15.31 -4.04
N LEU A 159 18.00 -13.99 -3.87
CA LEU A 159 18.15 -13.38 -2.55
C LEU A 159 16.89 -13.56 -1.66
N ARG A 160 15.70 -13.49 -2.24
CA ARG A 160 14.44 -13.74 -1.52
C ARG A 160 14.34 -15.19 -1.04
N ALA A 161 14.71 -16.16 -1.89
CA ALA A 161 14.68 -17.56 -1.56
C ALA A 161 15.69 -17.92 -0.45
N GLU A 162 16.90 -17.34 -0.48
CA GLU A 162 17.95 -17.61 0.50
C GLU A 162 17.75 -16.86 1.82
N GLN A 163 17.11 -15.69 1.81
CA GLN A 163 16.92 -14.82 2.96
C GLN A 163 15.48 -14.34 3.12
N PRO A 164 14.53 -15.23 3.45
CA PRO A 164 13.10 -14.90 3.52
C PRO A 164 12.79 -13.82 4.56
N TYR A 165 13.63 -13.65 5.58
CA TYR A 165 13.49 -12.65 6.65
C TYR A 165 14.34 -11.40 6.45
N ARG A 166 14.90 -11.19 5.27
CA ARG A 166 15.76 -10.03 4.99
C ARG A 166 15.05 -8.70 5.23
N MET A 167 13.73 -8.69 5.05
CA MET A 167 12.91 -7.52 5.34
C MET A 167 11.75 -7.94 6.23
N HIS A 168 11.72 -7.40 7.44
CA HIS A 168 10.63 -7.60 8.38
C HIS A 168 9.70 -6.38 8.35
N PRO A 169 8.38 -6.56 8.21
CA PRO A 169 7.44 -5.45 8.32
C PRO A 169 7.47 -4.86 9.74
N PRO A 170 7.12 -3.59 9.90
CA PRO A 170 7.08 -2.93 11.21
C PRO A 170 5.85 -3.40 12.02
N VAL A 171 5.82 -4.68 12.37
CA VAL A 171 4.75 -5.34 13.14
C VAL A 171 5.23 -5.61 14.55
N LEU A 172 4.44 -5.21 15.52
CA LEU A 172 4.56 -5.59 16.92
C LEU A 172 3.39 -6.49 17.28
N LEU A 173 3.68 -7.73 17.69
CA LEU A 173 2.68 -8.66 18.20
C LEU A 173 2.69 -8.56 19.74
N VAL A 174 1.55 -8.23 20.31
CA VAL A 174 1.36 -8.12 21.77
C VAL A 174 0.32 -9.14 22.20
N PRO A 175 0.71 -10.23 22.85
CA PRO A 175 -0.24 -11.24 23.35
C PRO A 175 -1.03 -10.70 24.54
N ASP A 176 -2.18 -11.32 24.80
CA ASP A 176 -2.96 -11.13 26.03
C ASP A 176 -3.39 -9.68 26.33
N VAL A 177 -3.58 -8.86 25.28
CA VAL A 177 -4.16 -7.51 25.43
C VAL A 177 -5.59 -7.64 25.94
N PHE A 178 -6.36 -8.57 25.37
CA PHE A 178 -7.67 -8.99 25.87
C PHE A 178 -7.61 -10.43 26.37
N SER A 179 -8.21 -10.69 27.53
CA SER A 179 -8.44 -12.04 27.99
C SER A 179 -9.55 -12.73 27.15
N PRO A 180 -9.70 -14.06 27.21
CA PRO A 180 -10.83 -14.74 26.59
C PRO A 180 -12.20 -14.18 27.04
N ALA A 181 -12.33 -13.75 28.29
CA ALA A 181 -13.54 -13.12 28.79
C ALA A 181 -13.77 -11.72 28.18
N ASP A 182 -12.70 -10.93 27.98
CA ASP A 182 -12.77 -9.63 27.30
C ASP A 182 -13.22 -9.82 25.83
N CYS A 183 -12.66 -10.82 25.13
CA CYS A 183 -13.04 -11.15 23.77
C CYS A 183 -14.53 -11.56 23.69
N ALA A 184 -14.98 -12.45 24.56
CA ALA A 184 -16.38 -12.88 24.63
C ALA A 184 -17.32 -11.69 24.93
N HIS A 185 -16.92 -10.80 25.84
CA HIS A 185 -17.66 -9.58 26.15
C HIS A 185 -17.81 -8.69 24.91
N LEU A 186 -16.72 -8.37 24.21
CA LEU A 186 -16.77 -7.51 23.02
C LEU A 186 -17.56 -8.14 21.86
N MET A 187 -17.49 -9.46 21.68
CA MET A 187 -18.36 -10.16 20.74
C MET A 187 -19.83 -10.05 21.14
N SER A 188 -20.16 -10.10 22.43
CA SER A 188 -21.53 -9.90 22.90
C SER A 188 -22.00 -8.45 22.69
N VAL A 189 -21.15 -7.46 22.88
CA VAL A 189 -21.42 -6.05 22.54
C VAL A 189 -21.79 -5.93 21.06
N TYR A 190 -20.99 -6.52 20.18
CA TYR A 190 -21.31 -6.56 18.75
C TYR A 190 -22.67 -7.21 18.46
N ALA A 191 -22.96 -8.33 19.10
CA ALA A 191 -24.20 -9.09 18.83
C ALA A 191 -25.44 -8.39 19.37
N MET A 192 -25.37 -7.75 20.53
CA MET A 192 -26.54 -7.28 21.31
C MET A 192 -26.75 -5.76 21.26
N GLN A 193 -25.71 -4.97 20.95
CA GLN A 193 -25.79 -3.50 20.98
C GLN A 193 -25.72 -2.93 19.55
N GLY A 194 -26.05 -1.65 19.42
CA GLY A 194 -25.87 -0.87 18.20
C GLY A 194 -26.57 -1.47 16.99
N GLN A 195 -27.80 -1.92 17.10
CA GLN A 195 -28.52 -2.60 16.02
C GLN A 195 -28.99 -1.66 14.90
N GLU A 196 -28.86 -0.35 15.09
CA GLU A 196 -29.14 0.65 14.06
C GLU A 196 -28.03 0.64 13.00
N TYR A 197 -28.41 0.45 11.75
CA TYR A 197 -27.48 0.58 10.61
C TYR A 197 -27.50 2.01 10.10
N VAL A 198 -26.30 2.55 9.87
CA VAL A 198 -26.10 3.91 9.33
C VAL A 198 -25.25 3.84 8.06
N GLU A 199 -25.50 4.76 7.14
CA GLU A 199 -24.73 4.86 5.91
C GLU A 199 -23.36 5.52 6.16
N PRO A 200 -22.30 5.07 5.48
CA PRO A 200 -21.00 5.72 5.52
C PRO A 200 -21.10 7.19 5.06
N GLY A 201 -20.57 8.11 5.85
CA GLY A 201 -20.57 9.53 5.52
C GLY A 201 -19.68 10.35 6.44
N HIS A 202 -19.27 11.52 5.96
CA HIS A 202 -18.27 12.37 6.64
C HIS A 202 -18.69 12.78 8.05
N ASN A 203 -19.99 12.91 8.33
CA ASN A 203 -20.53 13.38 9.60
C ASN A 203 -21.40 12.33 10.33
N THR A 204 -21.48 11.12 9.82
CA THR A 204 -22.40 10.08 10.34
C THR A 204 -22.25 9.82 11.83
N LEU A 205 -21.00 9.91 12.34
CA LEU A 205 -20.70 9.63 13.73
C LEU A 205 -20.60 10.89 14.62
N GLN A 206 -20.72 12.09 14.06
CA GLN A 206 -20.28 13.32 14.72
C GLN A 206 -21.09 13.71 15.96
N ASN A 207 -22.38 13.41 16.02
CA ASN A 207 -23.26 13.76 17.14
C ASN A 207 -23.99 12.55 17.72
N ARG A 208 -23.48 11.35 17.47
CA ARG A 208 -24.11 10.15 17.99
C ARG A 208 -23.72 9.93 19.45
N THR A 209 -24.70 9.48 20.22
CA THR A 209 -24.57 9.15 21.65
C THR A 209 -24.70 7.64 21.91
N THR A 210 -25.08 6.88 20.90
CA THR A 210 -25.31 5.43 20.99
C THR A 210 -24.55 4.68 19.91
N ASP A 211 -24.15 3.46 20.20
CA ASP A 211 -23.53 2.56 19.25
C ASP A 211 -24.37 2.35 18.01
N CYS A 212 -23.71 2.12 16.87
CA CYS A 212 -24.36 1.83 15.61
C CYS A 212 -23.52 0.93 14.74
N LYS A 213 -24.15 0.32 13.74
CA LYS A 213 -23.48 -0.50 12.74
C LYS A 213 -23.38 0.23 11.41
N MET A 214 -22.28 0.00 10.73
CA MET A 214 -22.04 0.54 9.40
C MET A 214 -21.59 -0.61 8.50
N ARG A 215 -22.28 -0.79 7.38
CA ARG A 215 -21.85 -1.72 6.35
C ARG A 215 -20.79 -1.03 5.49
N ILE A 216 -19.62 -1.66 5.39
CA ILE A 216 -18.53 -1.14 4.59
C ILE A 216 -18.45 -1.97 3.31
N PRO A 217 -18.93 -1.44 2.17
CA PRO A 217 -18.81 -2.13 0.90
C PRO A 217 -17.34 -2.14 0.48
N GLU A 218 -16.78 -3.32 0.27
CA GLU A 218 -15.44 -3.47 -0.26
C GLU A 218 -15.49 -4.02 -1.68
N TYR A 219 -15.21 -3.16 -2.65
CA TYR A 219 -14.90 -3.45 -4.07
C TYR A 219 -15.56 -4.72 -4.66
N GLY A 220 -16.87 -4.86 -4.45
CA GLY A 220 -17.70 -5.88 -5.10
C GLY A 220 -17.61 -7.30 -4.56
N ARG A 221 -16.89 -7.53 -3.46
CA ARG A 221 -16.75 -8.87 -2.85
C ARG A 221 -16.75 -8.83 -1.33
N GLY A 222 -17.90 -8.90 -0.75
CA GLY A 222 -18.04 -9.10 0.68
C GLY A 222 -18.12 -7.81 1.50
N ASP A 223 -19.13 -7.76 2.33
CA ASP A 223 -19.37 -6.65 3.23
C ASP A 223 -18.67 -6.92 4.57
N ARG A 224 -17.91 -5.95 5.03
CA ARG A 224 -17.52 -5.86 6.43
C ARG A 224 -18.56 -5.03 7.17
N ILE A 225 -18.92 -5.48 8.35
CA ILE A 225 -19.81 -4.74 9.24
C ILE A 225 -18.98 -4.20 10.41
N ASP A 226 -18.88 -2.88 10.50
CA ASP A 226 -18.24 -2.17 11.60
C ASP A 226 -19.29 -1.76 12.63
N HIS A 227 -19.18 -2.28 13.85
CA HIS A 227 -19.89 -1.77 15.02
C HIS A 227 -19.05 -0.65 15.65
N TRP A 228 -19.54 0.56 15.59
CA TRP A 228 -18.88 1.72 16.18
C TRP A 228 -19.21 1.84 17.66
N VAL A 229 -18.18 1.73 18.48
CA VAL A 229 -18.29 1.85 19.94
C VAL A 229 -18.37 3.32 20.34
N ILE A 230 -19.55 3.76 20.74
CA ILE A 230 -19.85 5.13 21.19
C ILE A 230 -20.19 5.16 22.68
N ASN A 231 -20.72 4.04 23.19
CA ASN A 231 -21.03 3.88 24.61
C ASN A 231 -19.77 4.11 25.46
N PRO A 232 -19.79 5.10 26.39
CA PRO A 232 -18.63 5.42 27.21
C PRO A 232 -18.14 4.26 28.12
N GLU A 233 -19.05 3.41 28.60
CA GLU A 233 -18.67 2.27 29.45
C GLU A 233 -17.82 1.27 28.66
N THR A 234 -18.24 0.95 27.43
CA THR A 234 -17.50 0.06 26.55
C THR A 234 -16.17 0.70 26.11
N GLN A 235 -16.17 2.01 25.82
CA GLN A 235 -14.92 2.73 25.50
C GLN A 235 -13.93 2.65 26.67
N ASN A 236 -14.37 2.99 27.88
CA ASN A 236 -13.53 2.92 29.08
C ASN A 236 -13.02 1.50 29.34
N TYR A 237 -13.87 0.51 29.13
CA TYR A 237 -13.49 -0.89 29.25
C TYR A 237 -12.34 -1.28 28.31
N ILE A 238 -12.36 -0.81 27.06
CA ILE A 238 -11.30 -1.03 26.07
C ILE A 238 -10.06 -0.20 26.45
N ASP A 239 -10.23 1.07 26.81
CA ASP A 239 -9.15 1.99 27.17
C ASP A 239 -8.29 1.48 28.30
N GLU A 240 -8.90 0.89 29.34
CA GLU A 240 -8.16 0.31 30.48
C GLU A 240 -7.19 -0.80 30.04
N ARG A 241 -7.62 -1.68 29.11
CA ARG A 241 -6.78 -2.78 28.63
C ARG A 241 -5.70 -2.29 27.68
N ILE A 242 -6.07 -1.42 26.76
CA ILE A 242 -5.13 -0.81 25.80
C ILE A 242 -4.04 -0.03 26.57
N SER A 243 -4.43 0.81 27.54
CA SER A 243 -3.48 1.64 28.26
C SER A 243 -2.56 0.85 29.19
N SER A 244 -3.05 -0.25 29.76
CA SER A 244 -2.27 -1.06 30.69
C SER A 244 -1.45 -2.16 30.04
N ARG A 245 -1.86 -2.68 28.87
CA ARG A 245 -1.27 -3.88 28.27
C ARG A 245 -0.62 -3.63 26.90
N LEU A 246 -1.18 -2.75 26.09
CA LEU A 246 -0.67 -2.47 24.73
C LEU A 246 0.28 -1.27 24.70
N LEU A 247 -0.15 -0.11 25.24
CA LEU A 247 0.66 1.12 25.12
C LEU A 247 2.05 1.01 25.75
N PRO A 248 2.27 0.33 26.89
CA PRO A 248 3.60 0.12 27.43
C PRO A 248 4.53 -0.67 26.50
N GLU A 249 4.00 -1.72 25.85
CA GLU A 249 4.78 -2.52 24.89
C GLU A 249 5.11 -1.71 23.63
N LEU A 250 4.17 -0.91 23.15
CA LEU A 250 4.40 -0.01 22.03
C LEU A 250 5.48 1.04 22.35
N GLN A 251 5.39 1.65 23.55
CA GLN A 251 6.39 2.63 23.98
C GLN A 251 7.78 2.01 24.14
N LYS A 252 7.87 0.81 24.70
CA LYS A 252 9.10 0.04 24.88
C LYS A 252 9.73 -0.31 23.52
N SER A 253 8.93 -0.74 22.55
CA SER A 253 9.42 -1.24 21.25
C SER A 253 9.79 -0.11 20.27
N PHE A 254 9.03 0.98 20.26
CA PHE A 254 9.19 2.07 19.30
C PHE A 254 9.63 3.40 19.91
N HIS A 255 9.83 3.46 21.24
CA HIS A 255 10.12 4.72 21.96
C HIS A 255 9.11 5.84 21.64
N TYR A 256 7.86 5.48 21.37
CA TYR A 256 6.82 6.40 20.96
C TYR A 256 5.69 6.47 21.97
N LYS A 257 5.40 7.69 22.47
CA LYS A 257 4.28 7.95 23.35
C LYS A 257 3.04 8.31 22.56
N VAL A 258 2.06 7.42 22.55
CA VAL A 258 0.73 7.69 21.96
C VAL A 258 0.02 8.75 22.79
N THR A 259 -0.58 9.74 22.16
CA THR A 259 -1.26 10.85 22.81
C THR A 259 -2.77 10.85 22.58
N ARG A 260 -3.25 10.13 21.58
CA ARG A 260 -4.67 10.02 21.23
C ARG A 260 -4.90 8.79 20.35
N HIS A 261 -6.14 8.33 20.31
CA HIS A 261 -6.61 7.31 19.38
C HIS A 261 -7.91 7.75 18.72
N GLU A 262 -8.28 7.05 17.66
CA GLU A 262 -9.58 7.18 17.03
C GLU A 262 -10.61 6.31 17.76
N ARG A 263 -11.89 6.47 17.41
CA ARG A 263 -12.97 5.66 17.98
C ARG A 263 -12.75 4.18 17.70
N TYR A 264 -13.09 3.35 18.69
CA TYR A 264 -13.05 1.90 18.53
C TYR A 264 -14.17 1.41 17.62
N ARG A 265 -13.88 0.36 16.93
CA ARG A 265 -14.86 -0.39 16.14
C ARG A 265 -14.60 -1.89 16.30
N ILE A 266 -15.69 -2.64 16.42
CA ILE A 266 -15.66 -4.11 16.37
C ILE A 266 -16.06 -4.48 14.95
N ALA A 267 -15.09 -4.90 14.15
CA ALA A 267 -15.29 -5.24 12.75
C ALA A 267 -15.61 -6.73 12.62
N CYS A 268 -16.69 -7.04 11.91
CA CYS A 268 -17.07 -8.40 11.56
C CYS A 268 -16.86 -8.65 10.06
N TYR A 269 -16.09 -9.68 9.77
CA TYR A 269 -15.89 -10.19 8.41
C TYR A 269 -16.67 -11.49 8.27
N GLU A 270 -17.74 -11.47 7.47
CA GLU A 270 -18.58 -12.66 7.26
C GLU A 270 -17.95 -13.57 6.22
N GLY A 271 -17.54 -14.79 6.62
CA GLY A 271 -16.85 -15.75 5.74
C GLY A 271 -17.70 -16.19 4.55
N GLU A 272 -19.03 -16.36 4.72
CA GLU A 272 -19.96 -16.72 3.64
C GLU A 272 -20.04 -15.65 2.54
N ARG A 273 -19.75 -14.40 2.87
CA ARG A 273 -19.73 -13.27 1.93
C ARG A 273 -18.33 -12.97 1.39
N GLY A 274 -17.32 -13.74 1.80
CA GLY A 274 -15.93 -13.54 1.41
C GLY A 274 -15.35 -12.23 1.94
N GLY A 275 -15.77 -11.80 3.14
CA GLY A 275 -15.34 -10.56 3.77
C GLY A 275 -13.83 -10.49 3.91
N ARG A 276 -13.21 -9.48 3.29
CA ARG A 276 -11.78 -9.20 3.38
C ARG A 276 -11.53 -7.71 3.32
N LEU A 277 -10.37 -7.28 3.79
CA LEU A 277 -9.89 -5.92 3.64
C LEU A 277 -8.72 -5.92 2.66
N HIS A 278 -8.79 -5.06 1.64
CA HIS A 278 -7.69 -4.89 0.70
C HIS A 278 -6.51 -4.17 1.33
N GLY A 279 -5.32 -4.46 0.82
CA GLY A 279 -4.10 -3.78 1.24
C GLY A 279 -4.19 -2.27 1.01
N HIS A 280 -3.88 -1.49 2.03
CA HIS A 280 -3.90 -0.03 1.97
C HIS A 280 -2.98 0.57 3.03
N ARG A 281 -2.86 1.87 3.01
CA ARG A 281 -2.18 2.67 4.03
C ARG A 281 -3.16 3.63 4.66
N ASP A 282 -3.25 3.63 5.98
CA ASP A 282 -4.21 4.44 6.74
C ASP A 282 -3.94 5.94 6.72
N ASN A 283 -2.74 6.37 6.32
CA ASN A 283 -2.25 7.75 6.48
C ASN A 283 -1.87 8.45 5.17
N THR A 284 -2.43 8.03 4.04
CA THR A 284 -2.12 8.60 2.72
C THR A 284 -2.83 9.91 2.43
N ASP A 285 -3.96 10.17 3.09
CA ASP A 285 -4.68 11.44 2.99
C ASP A 285 -4.12 12.46 3.99
N PRO A 286 -3.93 13.74 3.63
CA PRO A 286 -3.49 14.78 4.54
C PRO A 286 -4.33 14.91 5.82
N MET A 287 -5.62 14.64 5.76
CA MET A 287 -6.53 14.71 6.91
C MET A 287 -6.28 13.62 7.95
N VAL A 288 -5.68 12.49 7.55
CA VAL A 288 -5.36 11.35 8.42
C VAL A 288 -3.86 11.09 8.54
N ALA A 289 -3.03 12.00 8.04
CA ALA A 289 -1.56 11.89 8.09
C ALA A 289 -0.97 11.85 9.51
N TYR A 290 -1.77 12.19 10.53
CA TYR A 290 -1.40 12.08 11.95
C TYR A 290 -1.39 10.63 12.46
N ARG A 291 -2.00 9.68 11.78
CA ARG A 291 -2.00 8.26 12.16
C ARG A 291 -0.58 7.71 12.11
N ARG A 292 -0.12 7.15 13.22
CA ARG A 292 1.22 6.57 13.37
C ARG A 292 1.23 5.08 13.49
N PHE A 293 0.17 4.51 14.08
CA PHE A 293 0.00 3.09 14.30
C PHE A 293 -1.43 2.71 13.94
N ALA A 294 -1.59 1.54 13.34
CA ALA A 294 -2.85 0.81 13.27
C ALA A 294 -2.80 -0.31 14.30
N VAL A 295 -3.92 -0.58 14.95
CA VAL A 295 -4.05 -1.67 15.92
C VAL A 295 -5.22 -2.54 15.51
N THR A 296 -4.98 -3.83 15.40
CA THR A 296 -6.00 -4.86 15.21
C THR A 296 -5.85 -5.90 16.30
N ILE A 297 -6.93 -6.22 16.98
CA ILE A 297 -6.98 -7.28 18.01
C ILE A 297 -8.01 -8.31 17.57
N ASN A 298 -7.57 -9.54 17.36
CA ASN A 298 -8.45 -10.63 16.99
C ASN A 298 -9.29 -11.08 18.20
N LEU A 299 -10.60 -11.25 18.03
CA LEU A 299 -11.47 -11.66 19.15
C LEU A 299 -11.75 -13.17 19.16
N ASN A 300 -11.64 -13.85 18.01
CA ASN A 300 -12.03 -15.26 17.84
C ASN A 300 -11.21 -15.98 16.75
N SER A 301 -9.90 -15.75 16.69
CA SER A 301 -9.03 -16.31 15.63
C SER A 301 -8.98 -17.84 15.58
N ASP A 302 -9.38 -18.52 16.64
CA ASP A 302 -9.53 -19.98 16.72
C ASP A 302 -10.84 -20.51 16.13
N GLN A 303 -11.78 -19.64 15.75
CA GLN A 303 -13.12 -20.00 15.29
C GLN A 303 -13.31 -19.81 13.77
N TYR A 304 -12.27 -19.43 13.05
CA TYR A 304 -12.31 -19.23 11.60
C TYR A 304 -10.99 -19.63 10.92
N GLU A 305 -11.08 -19.97 9.64
CA GLU A 305 -9.95 -20.17 8.76
C GLU A 305 -9.67 -18.91 7.92
N GLY A 306 -8.42 -18.69 7.51
CA GLY A 306 -8.02 -17.48 6.80
C GLY A 306 -7.93 -16.26 7.74
N GLY A 307 -8.10 -15.06 7.19
CA GLY A 307 -8.10 -13.80 7.92
C GLY A 307 -6.72 -13.34 8.37
N GLU A 308 -5.66 -13.90 7.77
CA GLU A 308 -4.30 -13.45 7.99
C GLU A 308 -4.10 -12.04 7.41
N ILE A 309 -3.27 -11.25 8.09
CA ILE A 309 -2.73 -10.01 7.56
C ILE A 309 -1.30 -10.25 7.06
N TRP A 310 -0.98 -9.69 5.91
CA TRP A 310 0.40 -9.72 5.38
C TRP A 310 0.80 -8.36 4.81
N PHE A 311 2.10 -8.19 4.64
CA PHE A 311 2.71 -6.96 4.15
C PHE A 311 3.55 -7.28 2.91
N PRO A 312 2.95 -7.36 1.73
CA PRO A 312 3.61 -7.87 0.51
C PRO A 312 4.83 -7.06 0.09
N GLU A 313 4.93 -5.80 0.51
CA GLU A 313 6.12 -4.98 0.29
C GLU A 313 7.38 -5.51 0.99
N PHE A 314 7.21 -6.29 2.07
CA PHE A 314 8.30 -6.78 2.89
C PHE A 314 8.59 -8.27 2.66
N SER A 315 7.57 -9.11 2.75
CA SER A 315 7.71 -10.57 2.60
C SER A 315 6.35 -11.23 2.35
N GLU A 316 6.39 -12.53 2.03
CA GLU A 316 5.19 -13.38 1.90
C GLU A 316 4.66 -13.86 3.27
N GLN A 317 5.34 -13.51 4.36
CA GLN A 317 4.92 -13.91 5.70
C GLN A 317 3.58 -13.28 6.06
N SER A 318 2.65 -14.12 6.49
CA SER A 318 1.36 -13.72 7.03
C SER A 318 1.31 -13.82 8.56
N TYR A 319 0.41 -13.08 9.16
CA TYR A 319 0.24 -12.98 10.60
C TYR A 319 -1.22 -13.25 10.96
N LYS A 320 -1.45 -14.21 11.84
CA LYS A 320 -2.75 -14.48 12.46
C LYS A 320 -2.55 -14.59 13.97
N PRO A 321 -2.55 -13.47 14.69
CA PRO A 321 -2.42 -13.48 16.15
C PRO A 321 -3.53 -14.29 16.81
N PRO A 322 -3.27 -14.94 17.95
CA PRO A 322 -4.31 -15.60 18.71
C PRO A 322 -5.39 -14.62 19.21
N ALA A 323 -6.53 -15.15 19.64
CA ALA A 323 -7.59 -14.32 20.20
C ALA A 323 -7.06 -13.52 21.40
N GLY A 324 -7.37 -12.21 21.43
CA GLY A 324 -6.91 -11.28 22.44
C GLY A 324 -5.54 -10.64 22.18
N ALA A 325 -4.88 -11.03 21.12
CA ALA A 325 -3.61 -10.44 20.72
C ALA A 325 -3.77 -9.50 19.54
#